data_2f48836587f32b78c34c2e07634d9d33
#
_entry.id   2f48836587f32b78c34c2e07634d9d33
#
_cell.length_a   1.000
_cell.length_b   1.000
_cell.length_c   1.000
_cell.angle_alpha   90.00
_cell.angle_beta   90.00
_cell.angle_gamma   90.00
#
_symmetry.space_group_name_H-M   'P 1'
#
loop_
_entity.id
_entity.type
_entity.pdbx_description
1 polymer ?
#
loop_
_entity_poly.entity_id
_entity_poly.type
_entity_poly.pdbx_seq_one_letter_code
_entity_poly.pdbx_strand_id
1 'polypeptide(L)'
;MSEMLLNGIPFDAYLEKHEIFEKTMQFMMEYLKNWYDDNPEDFQNEMRADYRTVAETYQFKRKIAAFEKNYMYDTPLLCIAFSMDIFDDEGDYAAIYTAIFDLNGNYIDDLLR
;
A
#
# COMPACT_ATOMS: atom_id res chain seq x y z
N MET A 1 -7.35 24.38 -11.89
CA MET A 1 -7.67 22.97 -11.60
C MET A 1 -8.33 22.91 -10.22
N SER A 2 -9.48 22.30 -10.15
CA SER A 2 -10.18 22.20 -8.88
C SER A 2 -9.58 21.12 -8.00
N GLU A 3 -9.46 21.41 -6.72
CA GLU A 3 -8.95 20.49 -5.73
C GLU A 3 -10.07 19.53 -5.30
N MET A 4 -9.73 18.24 -5.17
CA MET A 4 -10.68 17.25 -4.65
C MET A 4 -10.85 17.44 -3.15
N LEU A 5 -12.10 17.52 -2.70
CA LEU A 5 -12.44 17.63 -1.28
C LEU A 5 -13.05 16.32 -0.79
N LEU A 6 -12.66 15.90 0.39
CA LEU A 6 -13.21 14.74 1.07
C LEU A 6 -13.64 15.17 2.47
N ASN A 7 -14.94 15.08 2.76
CA ASN A 7 -15.53 15.60 4.00
C ASN A 7 -15.19 17.08 4.25
N GLY A 8 -15.12 17.86 3.16
CA GLY A 8 -14.85 19.30 3.25
C GLY A 8 -13.38 19.68 3.38
N ILE A 9 -12.45 18.73 3.31
CA ILE A 9 -11.01 19.01 3.36
C ILE A 9 -10.32 18.56 2.07
N PRO A 10 -9.24 19.24 1.66
CA PRO A 10 -8.45 18.80 0.51
C PRO A 10 -7.94 17.37 0.69
N PHE A 11 -7.89 16.62 -0.41
CA PHE A 11 -7.53 15.20 -0.36
C PHE A 11 -6.17 14.97 0.29
N ASP A 12 -5.15 15.78 -0.04
CA ASP A 12 -3.82 15.63 0.57
C ASP A 12 -3.88 15.83 2.09
N ALA A 13 -4.62 16.84 2.55
CA ALA A 13 -4.80 17.08 3.98
C ALA A 13 -5.57 15.94 4.66
N TYR A 14 -6.53 15.33 3.96
CA TYR A 14 -7.25 14.17 4.46
C TYR A 14 -6.31 12.98 4.64
N LEU A 15 -5.43 12.72 3.66
CA LEU A 15 -4.44 11.65 3.74
C LEU A 15 -3.49 11.86 4.92
N GLU A 16 -3.04 13.08 5.15
CA GLU A 16 -2.17 13.42 6.28
C GLU A 16 -2.89 13.29 7.62
N LYS A 17 -4.11 13.77 7.70
CA LYS A 17 -4.92 13.70 8.93
C LYS A 17 -5.09 12.26 9.41
N HIS A 18 -5.30 11.35 8.49
CA HIS A 18 -5.51 9.93 8.81
C HIS A 18 -4.23 9.10 8.75
N GLU A 19 -3.08 9.74 8.51
CA GLU A 19 -1.76 9.09 8.44
C GLU A 19 -1.75 7.91 7.46
N ILE A 20 -2.38 8.11 6.29
CA ILE A 20 -2.58 7.03 5.31
C ILE A 20 -1.26 6.49 4.78
N PHE A 21 -0.30 7.38 4.47
CA PHE A 21 1.00 6.94 3.96
C PHE A 21 1.75 6.11 5.00
N GLU A 22 1.84 6.60 6.24
CA GLU A 22 2.54 5.93 7.34
C GLU A 22 1.93 4.57 7.64
N LYS A 23 0.60 4.50 7.67
CA LYS A 23 -0.12 3.23 7.86
C LYS A 23 0.13 2.27 6.70
N THR A 24 0.13 2.78 5.46
CA THR A 24 0.40 1.95 4.28
C THR A 24 1.80 1.34 4.36
N MET A 25 2.81 2.13 4.72
CA MET A 25 4.17 1.63 4.90
C MET A 25 4.22 0.55 5.98
N GLN A 26 3.57 0.78 7.11
CA GLN A 26 3.52 -0.20 8.20
C GLN A 26 2.89 -1.51 7.76
N PHE A 27 1.70 -1.46 7.15
CA PHE A 27 0.99 -2.65 6.70
C PHE A 27 1.73 -3.37 5.57
N MET A 28 2.39 -2.62 4.68
CA MET A 28 3.21 -3.20 3.63
C MET A 28 4.36 -4.02 4.21
N MET A 29 5.09 -3.46 5.19
CA MET A 29 6.21 -4.16 5.81
C MET A 29 5.72 -5.39 6.59
N GLU A 30 4.57 -5.30 7.25
CA GLU A 30 3.96 -6.46 7.92
C GLU A 30 3.55 -7.53 6.91
N TYR A 31 2.97 -7.14 5.77
CA TYR A 31 2.60 -8.07 4.70
C TYR A 31 3.82 -8.83 4.19
N LEU A 32 4.89 -8.11 3.87
CA LEU A 32 6.12 -8.70 3.36
C LEU A 32 6.77 -9.63 4.39
N LYS A 33 6.78 -9.24 5.66
CA LYS A 33 7.34 -10.04 6.75
C LYS A 33 6.55 -11.32 6.97
N ASN A 34 5.23 -11.22 7.00
CA ASN A 34 4.36 -12.38 7.18
C ASN A 34 4.49 -13.36 6.02
N TRP A 35 4.56 -12.86 4.79
CA TRP A 35 4.77 -13.69 3.60
C TRP A 35 6.10 -14.43 3.70
N TYR A 36 7.18 -13.73 4.06
CA TYR A 36 8.50 -14.35 4.19
C TYR A 36 8.51 -15.42 5.30
N ASP A 37 7.88 -15.14 6.44
CA ASP A 37 7.82 -16.08 7.56
C ASP A 37 7.02 -17.35 7.18
N ASP A 38 5.94 -17.19 6.42
CA ASP A 38 5.09 -18.29 6.00
C ASP A 38 5.74 -19.15 4.89
N ASN A 39 6.39 -18.50 3.93
CA ASN A 39 6.98 -19.18 2.77
C ASN A 39 8.19 -18.41 2.25
N PRO A 40 9.36 -18.55 2.93
CA PRO A 40 10.56 -17.80 2.53
C PRO A 40 11.05 -18.13 1.13
N GLU A 41 10.86 -19.34 0.65
CA GLU A 41 11.28 -19.73 -0.69
C GLU A 41 10.46 -18.99 -1.76
N ASP A 42 9.14 -18.97 -1.61
CA ASP A 42 8.25 -18.24 -2.52
C ASP A 42 8.58 -16.74 -2.53
N PHE A 43 8.76 -16.16 -1.34
CA PHE A 43 9.15 -14.76 -1.20
C PHE A 43 10.44 -14.46 -1.96
N GLN A 44 11.49 -15.28 -1.76
CA GLN A 44 12.79 -15.05 -2.41
C GLN A 44 12.71 -15.22 -3.92
N ASN A 45 11.89 -16.15 -4.41
CA ASN A 45 11.70 -16.34 -5.84
C ASN A 45 11.01 -15.12 -6.48
N GLU A 46 9.98 -14.59 -5.84
CA GLU A 46 9.22 -13.45 -6.38
C GLU A 46 9.95 -12.12 -6.19
N MET A 47 10.51 -11.89 -5.00
CA MET A 47 11.15 -10.62 -4.66
C MET A 47 12.65 -10.61 -4.98
N ARG A 48 13.23 -11.75 -5.33
CA ARG A 48 14.64 -11.93 -5.71
C ARG A 48 15.63 -11.63 -4.58
N ALA A 49 15.17 -11.69 -3.32
CA ALA A 49 15.99 -11.47 -2.13
C ALA A 49 15.23 -11.92 -0.89
N ASP A 50 15.92 -12.10 0.23
CA ASP A 50 15.26 -12.37 1.50
C ASP A 50 14.61 -11.08 2.06
N TYR A 51 13.80 -11.24 3.12
CA TYR A 51 13.07 -10.12 3.69
C TYR A 51 14.00 -9.00 4.17
N ARG A 52 15.11 -9.35 4.84
CA ARG A 52 16.04 -8.37 5.38
C ARG A 52 16.65 -7.50 4.28
N THR A 53 17.06 -8.13 3.19
CA THR A 53 17.61 -7.43 2.03
C THR A 53 16.56 -6.50 1.42
N VAL A 54 15.32 -6.98 1.27
CA VAL A 54 14.23 -6.16 0.76
C VAL A 54 13.98 -4.97 1.68
N ALA A 55 13.89 -5.20 2.99
CA ALA A 55 13.61 -4.14 3.96
C ALA A 55 14.72 -3.07 4.00
N GLU A 56 15.99 -3.48 3.85
CA GLU A 56 17.13 -2.57 3.98
C GLU A 56 17.55 -1.89 2.68
N THR A 57 17.34 -2.52 1.53
CA THR A 57 17.91 -2.05 0.26
C THR A 57 16.90 -1.69 -0.83
N TYR A 58 15.67 -2.22 -0.77
CA TYR A 58 14.66 -1.93 -1.78
C TYR A 58 14.09 -0.54 -1.57
N GLN A 59 13.62 0.06 -2.68
CA GLN A 59 13.02 1.38 -2.66
C GLN A 59 11.50 1.26 -2.74
N PHE A 60 10.83 2.04 -1.89
CA PHE A 60 9.37 2.05 -1.80
C PHE A 60 8.90 3.46 -2.15
N LYS A 61 8.14 3.60 -3.26
CA LYS A 61 7.73 4.91 -3.77
C LYS A 61 6.22 4.99 -3.85
N ARG A 62 5.67 6.15 -3.47
CA ARG A 62 4.24 6.43 -3.63
C ARG A 62 3.90 6.38 -5.11
N LYS A 63 2.85 5.65 -5.47
CA LYS A 63 2.38 5.54 -6.83
C LYS A 63 1.06 6.26 -7.03
N ILE A 64 0.02 5.84 -6.33
CA ILE A 64 -1.34 6.36 -6.50
C ILE A 64 -2.02 6.41 -5.14
N ALA A 65 -2.76 7.50 -4.90
CA ALA A 65 -3.75 7.58 -3.83
C ALA A 65 -5.08 7.90 -4.49
N ALA A 66 -6.11 7.09 -4.25
CA ALA A 66 -7.39 7.25 -4.92
C ALA A 66 -8.55 7.07 -3.94
N PHE A 67 -9.56 7.93 -4.10
CA PHE A 67 -10.88 7.72 -3.52
C PHE A 67 -11.69 6.92 -4.51
N GLU A 68 -12.27 5.78 -4.08
CA GLU A 68 -12.99 4.90 -4.98
C GLU A 68 -14.19 4.24 -4.34
N LYS A 69 -15.13 3.79 -5.18
CA LYS A 69 -16.21 2.90 -4.78
C LYS A 69 -15.84 1.50 -5.24
N ASN A 70 -15.63 0.61 -4.29
CA ASN A 70 -15.14 -0.73 -4.56
C ASN A 70 -16.31 -1.73 -4.57
N TYR A 71 -16.51 -2.39 -5.71
CA TYR A 71 -17.58 -3.36 -5.92
C TYR A 71 -17.18 -4.81 -5.66
N MET A 72 -15.95 -5.04 -5.20
CA MET A 72 -15.46 -6.39 -4.90
C MET A 72 -16.00 -6.93 -3.59
N TYR A 73 -16.62 -6.09 -2.77
CA TYR A 73 -17.24 -6.47 -1.52
C TYR A 73 -18.75 -6.73 -1.74
N ASP A 74 -19.35 -7.54 -0.87
CA ASP A 74 -20.79 -7.87 -0.96
C ASP A 74 -21.67 -6.61 -1.01
N THR A 75 -21.33 -5.62 -0.16
CA THR A 75 -21.90 -4.28 -0.26
C THR A 75 -20.81 -3.36 -0.80
N PRO A 76 -21.07 -2.61 -1.89
CA PRO A 76 -20.07 -1.69 -2.43
C PRO A 76 -19.57 -0.72 -1.37
N LEU A 77 -18.26 -0.55 -1.28
CA LEU A 77 -17.58 0.20 -0.23
C LEU A 77 -16.91 1.45 -0.80
N LEU A 78 -17.19 2.60 -0.18
CA LEU A 78 -16.42 3.83 -0.44
C LEU A 78 -15.12 3.75 0.37
N CYS A 79 -13.99 3.88 -0.29
CA CYS A 79 -12.70 3.67 0.35
C CYS A 79 -11.58 4.52 -0.26
N ILE A 80 -10.45 4.52 0.43
CA ILE A 80 -9.20 5.09 -0.06
C ILE A 80 -8.28 3.91 -0.39
N ALA A 81 -7.77 3.87 -1.62
CA ALA A 81 -6.73 2.94 -2.02
C ALA A 81 -5.41 3.70 -2.13
N PHE A 82 -4.38 3.24 -1.43
CA PHE A 82 -3.05 3.85 -1.48
C PHE A 82 -2.06 2.80 -1.97
N SER A 83 -1.40 3.09 -3.10
CA SER A 83 -0.49 2.14 -3.75
C SER A 83 0.96 2.61 -3.67
N MET A 84 1.85 1.65 -3.41
CA MET A 84 3.30 1.86 -3.37
C MET A 84 3.96 0.98 -4.41
N ASP A 85 4.85 1.55 -5.23
CA ASP A 85 5.74 0.78 -6.09
C ASP A 85 6.94 0.29 -5.28
N ILE A 86 7.33 -0.95 -5.49
CA ILE A 86 8.51 -1.55 -4.88
C ILE A 86 9.55 -1.81 -5.97
N PHE A 87 10.75 -1.24 -5.80
CA PHE A 87 11.88 -1.41 -6.72
C PHE A 87 13.02 -2.09 -5.98
N ASP A 88 13.76 -2.97 -6.67
CA ASP A 88 14.92 -3.62 -6.08
C ASP A 88 16.10 -2.64 -5.93
N ASP A 89 17.22 -3.13 -5.41
CA ASP A 89 18.41 -2.32 -5.15
C ASP A 89 19.09 -1.81 -6.43
N GLU A 90 18.75 -2.39 -7.59
CA GLU A 90 19.24 -1.93 -8.89
C GLU A 90 18.26 -0.98 -9.58
N GLY A 91 17.11 -0.71 -8.95
CA GLY A 91 16.07 0.16 -9.49
C GLY A 91 15.07 -0.54 -10.41
N ASP A 92 15.12 -1.88 -10.47
CA ASP A 92 14.17 -2.66 -11.27
C ASP A 92 12.86 -2.87 -10.50
N TYR A 93 11.75 -2.82 -11.23
CA TYR A 93 10.43 -3.02 -10.64
C TYR A 93 10.29 -4.42 -10.07
N ALA A 94 9.78 -4.51 -8.85
CA ALA A 94 9.55 -5.78 -8.16
C ALA A 94 8.07 -6.06 -7.94
N ALA A 95 7.30 -5.09 -7.43
CA ALA A 95 5.88 -5.31 -7.12
C ALA A 95 5.16 -3.98 -6.85
N ILE A 96 3.82 -4.05 -6.78
CA ILE A 96 2.96 -2.98 -6.28
C ILE A 96 2.24 -3.50 -5.05
N TYR A 97 2.29 -2.74 -3.96
CA TYR A 97 1.49 -2.99 -2.78
C TYR A 97 0.37 -1.95 -2.69
N THR A 98 -0.86 -2.40 -2.45
CA THR A 98 -2.01 -1.51 -2.28
C THR A 98 -2.68 -1.80 -0.95
N ALA A 99 -2.85 -0.77 -0.13
CA ALA A 99 -3.65 -0.83 1.09
C ALA A 99 -4.97 -0.11 0.87
N ILE A 100 -6.04 -0.65 1.44
CA ILE A 100 -7.39 -0.11 1.32
C ILE A 100 -7.89 0.29 2.70
N PHE A 101 -8.37 1.53 2.81
CA PHE A 101 -8.84 2.13 4.05
C PHE A 101 -10.28 2.59 3.89
N ASP A 102 -11.06 2.56 4.98
CA ASP A 102 -12.36 3.21 4.98
C ASP A 102 -12.21 4.74 5.07
N LEU A 103 -13.31 5.48 5.03
CA LEU A 103 -13.28 6.93 5.04
C LEU A 103 -12.88 7.53 6.40
N ASN A 104 -12.78 6.70 7.42
CA ASN A 104 -12.28 7.12 8.75
C ASN A 104 -10.80 6.81 8.92
N GLY A 105 -10.15 6.31 7.88
CA GLY A 105 -8.73 5.98 7.91
C GLY A 105 -8.40 4.64 8.53
N ASN A 106 -9.38 3.75 8.68
CA ASN A 106 -9.17 2.42 9.23
C ASN A 106 -8.83 1.43 8.11
N TYR A 107 -7.83 0.61 8.34
CA TYR A 107 -7.41 -0.44 7.40
C TYR A 107 -8.54 -1.45 7.18
N ILE A 108 -8.75 -1.83 5.91
CA ILE A 108 -9.75 -2.81 5.52
C ILE A 108 -9.08 -4.05 4.92
N ASP A 109 -8.18 -3.84 3.95
CA ASP A 109 -7.61 -4.92 3.15
C ASP A 109 -6.32 -4.46 2.49
N ASP A 110 -5.53 -5.41 2.00
CA ASP A 110 -4.34 -5.11 1.22
C ASP A 110 -4.08 -6.20 0.18
N LEU A 111 -3.26 -5.87 -0.81
CA LEU A 111 -2.85 -6.82 -1.84
C LEU A 111 -1.49 -6.44 -2.41
N LEU A 112 -0.78 -7.46 -2.87
CA LEU A 112 0.50 -7.32 -3.58
C LEU A 112 0.37 -7.94 -4.97
N ARG A 113 0.87 -7.23 -5.96
CA ARG A 113 0.86 -7.72 -7.36
C ARG A 113 2.24 -7.74 -7.98
#